data_2eb362c4573011aff68cd684864f394b
#
_entry.id   2eb362c4573011aff68cd684864f394b
#
_cell.length_a   1.000
_cell.length_b   1.000
_cell.length_c   1.000
_cell.angle_alpha   90.00
_cell.angle_beta   90.00
_cell.angle_gamma   90.00
#
_symmetry.space_group_name_H-M   'P 1'
#
loop_
_entity.id
_entity.type
_entity.pdbx_description
1 polymer ?
#
loop_
_entity_poly.entity_id
_entity_poly.type
_entity_poly.pdbx_seq_one_letter_code
_entity_poly.pdbx_strand_id
1 'polypeptide(L)'
;MDVIEKICPINDENEKKATYEIIERLSLFYYRYIFAKNTFFKIMPPNLFYDEFIEPDFYSQYVPKEFENISKQYFQILNSNHKITPVLSAIGKYYYDDPKNRKNGEFDVVTLDKNGYNFYEVKFINKPIDDSIVNEEEYQLENLKIKYNKLGFISKTGFNLKNPEKYSLIKLDDMYKI
;
A
#
# COMPACT_ATOMS: atom_id res chain seq x y z
N MET A 1 -2.71 -23.75 3.53
CA MET A 1 -2.42 -22.33 3.84
C MET A 1 -1.33 -21.90 2.88
N ASP A 2 -1.65 -21.02 1.95
CA ASP A 2 -0.69 -20.62 0.93
C ASP A 2 0.30 -19.62 1.54
N VAL A 3 1.58 -19.85 1.34
CA VAL A 3 2.66 -18.98 1.81
C VAL A 3 2.98 -17.92 0.76
N ILE A 4 2.81 -18.27 -0.50
CA ILE A 4 3.12 -17.44 -1.66
C ILE A 4 1.85 -17.28 -2.50
N GLU A 5 1.57 -16.06 -2.94
CA GLU A 5 0.46 -15.74 -3.83
C GLU A 5 0.98 -15.04 -5.09
N LYS A 6 0.33 -15.31 -6.23
CA LYS A 6 0.52 -14.59 -7.47
C LYS A 6 -0.30 -13.31 -7.42
N ILE A 7 0.36 -12.17 -7.42
CA ILE A 7 -0.27 -10.85 -7.40
C ILE A 7 -0.25 -10.26 -8.80
N CYS A 8 -1.44 -9.99 -9.35
CA CYS A 8 -1.61 -9.34 -10.65
C CYS A 8 -2.12 -7.91 -10.43
N PRO A 9 -1.55 -6.90 -11.12
CA PRO A 9 -2.14 -5.56 -11.15
C PRO A 9 -3.57 -5.61 -11.71
N ILE A 10 -4.49 -4.82 -11.12
CA ILE A 10 -5.92 -4.85 -11.49
C ILE A 10 -6.20 -4.34 -12.90
N ASN A 11 -5.23 -3.70 -13.54
CA ASN A 11 -5.27 -3.24 -14.92
C ASN A 11 -4.46 -4.13 -15.90
N ASP A 12 -3.95 -5.29 -15.46
CA ASP A 12 -3.21 -6.23 -16.31
C ASP A 12 -4.04 -7.48 -16.61
N GLU A 13 -4.95 -7.37 -17.58
CA GLU A 13 -5.84 -8.45 -18.02
C GLU A 13 -5.08 -9.70 -18.52
N ASN A 14 -3.84 -9.53 -18.98
CA ASN A 14 -3.03 -10.63 -19.53
C ASN A 14 -2.03 -11.20 -18.53
N GLU A 15 -2.03 -10.74 -17.29
CA GLU A 15 -1.14 -11.19 -16.21
C GLU A 15 0.36 -11.12 -16.52
N LYS A 16 0.77 -10.24 -17.46
CA LYS A 16 2.16 -10.08 -17.89
C LYS A 16 3.05 -9.39 -16.85
N LYS A 17 2.43 -8.66 -15.94
CA LYS A 17 3.08 -7.92 -14.86
C LYS A 17 2.86 -8.60 -13.48
N ALA A 18 2.41 -9.85 -13.49
CA ALA A 18 2.23 -10.61 -12.28
C ALA A 18 3.55 -10.82 -11.54
N THR A 19 3.50 -10.69 -10.21
CA THR A 19 4.60 -10.97 -9.29
C THR A 19 4.18 -12.06 -8.30
N TYR A 20 5.16 -12.66 -7.61
CA TYR A 20 4.88 -13.60 -6.52
C TYR A 20 5.31 -12.98 -5.21
N GLU A 21 4.40 -12.91 -4.25
CA GLU A 21 4.65 -12.32 -2.94
C GLU A 21 4.42 -13.35 -1.82
N ILE A 22 5.24 -13.29 -0.78
CA ILE A 22 5.00 -14.04 0.44
C ILE A 22 3.89 -13.34 1.21
N ILE A 23 2.74 -13.98 1.35
CA ILE A 23 1.55 -13.42 2.01
C ILE A 23 1.45 -13.84 3.48
N GLU A 24 2.11 -14.92 3.88
CA GLU A 24 2.17 -15.36 5.27
C GLU A 24 3.17 -14.48 6.05
N ARG A 25 2.70 -13.72 7.03
CA ARG A 25 3.44 -12.63 7.69
C ARG A 25 4.64 -13.10 8.48
N LEU A 26 4.54 -14.22 9.17
CA LEU A 26 5.65 -14.77 9.93
C LEU A 26 6.77 -15.27 9.01
N SER A 27 6.41 -15.93 7.91
CA SER A 27 7.37 -16.33 6.87
C SER A 27 8.04 -15.11 6.23
N LEU A 28 7.26 -14.08 5.88
CA LEU A 28 7.82 -12.84 5.32
C LEU A 28 8.84 -12.21 6.26
N PHE A 29 8.50 -12.07 7.55
CA PHE A 29 9.40 -11.55 8.57
C PHE A 29 10.66 -12.41 8.72
N TYR A 30 10.49 -13.74 8.78
CA TYR A 30 11.60 -14.69 8.91
C TYR A 30 12.56 -14.61 7.73
N TYR A 31 12.08 -14.66 6.50
CA TYR A 31 12.93 -14.60 5.32
C TYR A 31 13.61 -13.25 5.15
N ARG A 32 12.94 -12.16 5.53
CA ARG A 32 13.49 -10.81 5.44
C ARG A 32 14.63 -10.58 6.43
N TYR A 33 14.45 -10.97 7.69
CA TYR A 33 15.34 -10.57 8.78
C TYR A 33 16.21 -11.69 9.34
N ILE A 34 15.73 -12.93 9.37
CA ILE A 34 16.36 -14.01 10.12
C ILE A 34 17.09 -14.99 9.21
N PHE A 35 16.48 -15.40 8.11
CA PHE A 35 16.99 -16.48 7.26
C PHE A 35 18.46 -16.29 6.86
N ALA A 36 18.77 -15.16 6.21
CA ALA A 36 20.14 -14.86 5.76
C ALA A 36 21.09 -14.51 6.92
N LYS A 37 20.58 -14.25 8.10
CA LYS A 37 21.33 -13.85 9.31
C LYS A 37 21.27 -14.91 10.42
N ASN A 38 20.86 -16.13 10.10
CA ASN A 38 20.58 -17.20 11.07
C ASN A 38 21.78 -17.52 12.01
N THR A 39 23.02 -17.39 11.54
CA THR A 39 24.20 -17.57 12.39
C THR A 39 24.25 -16.49 13.47
N PHE A 40 24.07 -15.22 13.11
CA PHE A 40 24.04 -14.10 14.07
C PHE A 40 22.86 -14.23 15.03
N PHE A 41 21.68 -14.60 14.52
CA PHE A 41 20.49 -14.81 15.32
C PHE A 41 20.68 -15.82 16.45
N LYS A 42 21.49 -16.87 16.22
CA LYS A 42 21.76 -17.91 17.23
C LYS A 42 22.77 -17.53 18.31
N ILE A 43 23.65 -16.56 18.04
CA ILE A 43 24.79 -16.25 18.93
C ILE A 43 24.72 -14.84 19.52
N MET A 44 24.02 -13.91 18.89
CA MET A 44 23.90 -12.54 19.39
C MET A 44 22.82 -12.42 20.47
N PRO A 45 23.00 -11.51 21.44
CA PRO A 45 21.89 -11.09 22.30
C PRO A 45 20.73 -10.55 21.46
N PRO A 46 19.47 -10.88 21.78
CA PRO A 46 18.30 -10.54 20.96
C PRO A 46 18.13 -9.04 20.67
N ASN A 47 18.42 -8.19 21.67
CA ASN A 47 18.37 -6.73 21.51
C ASN A 47 19.39 -6.22 20.49
N LEU A 48 20.63 -6.70 20.54
CA LEU A 48 21.67 -6.31 19.59
C LEU A 48 21.35 -6.81 18.17
N PHE A 49 20.80 -8.01 18.05
CA PHE A 49 20.34 -8.52 16.76
C PHE A 49 19.20 -7.64 16.18
N TYR A 50 18.26 -7.24 17.03
CA TYR A 50 17.17 -6.35 16.64
C TYR A 50 17.70 -4.99 16.16
N ASP A 51 18.53 -4.34 16.97
CA ASP A 51 19.05 -3.00 16.68
C ASP A 51 19.87 -2.97 15.38
N GLU A 52 20.63 -4.03 15.10
CA GLU A 52 21.50 -4.07 13.93
C GLU A 52 20.80 -4.52 12.64
N PHE A 53 19.92 -5.53 12.71
CA PHE A 53 19.39 -6.19 11.51
C PHE A 53 17.91 -5.98 11.25
N ILE A 54 17.12 -5.52 12.22
CA ILE A 54 15.68 -5.35 12.10
C ILE A 54 15.28 -3.87 12.12
N GLU A 55 15.65 -3.15 13.18
CA GLU A 55 15.20 -1.77 13.42
C GLU A 55 15.45 -0.82 12.24
N PRO A 56 16.63 -0.82 11.56
CA PRO A 56 16.92 0.13 10.48
C PRO A 56 15.93 0.07 9.30
N ASP A 57 15.37 -1.11 9.06
CA ASP A 57 14.44 -1.37 7.96
C ASP A 57 12.97 -1.46 8.43
N PHE A 58 12.74 -1.84 9.67
CA PHE A 58 11.41 -2.20 10.17
C PHE A 58 10.41 -1.06 10.05
N TYR A 59 10.74 0.11 10.58
CA TYR A 59 9.84 1.27 10.56
C TYR A 59 9.91 2.07 9.26
N SER A 60 11.00 1.93 8.49
CA SER A 60 11.20 2.71 7.26
C SER A 60 10.67 2.01 6.01
N GLN A 61 10.60 0.67 6.01
CA GLN A 61 10.18 -0.11 4.84
C GLN A 61 9.12 -1.17 5.16
N TYR A 62 9.38 -2.03 6.19
CA TYR A 62 8.51 -3.17 6.46
C TYR A 62 7.11 -2.74 6.91
N VAL A 63 7.02 -1.91 7.95
CA VAL A 63 5.73 -1.46 8.50
C VAL A 63 4.93 -0.61 7.51
N PRO A 64 5.52 0.35 6.77
CA PRO A 64 4.81 1.06 5.71
C PRO A 64 4.21 0.12 4.65
N LYS A 65 4.95 -0.88 4.20
CA LYS A 65 4.45 -1.87 3.23
C LYS A 65 3.30 -2.71 3.79
N GLU A 66 3.39 -3.11 5.07
CA GLU A 66 2.29 -3.80 5.73
C GLU A 66 1.07 -2.89 5.92
N PHE A 67 1.25 -1.60 6.10
CA PHE A 67 0.14 -0.64 6.17
C PHE A 67 -0.63 -0.53 4.84
N GLU A 68 0.05 -0.59 3.69
CA GLU A 68 -0.61 -0.70 2.38
C GLU A 68 -1.45 -1.99 2.27
N ASN A 69 -0.91 -3.13 2.76
CA ASN A 69 -1.64 -4.39 2.77
C ASN A 69 -2.88 -4.36 3.69
N ILE A 70 -2.75 -3.76 4.88
CA ILE A 70 -3.86 -3.52 5.79
C ILE A 70 -4.91 -2.60 5.13
N SER A 71 -4.49 -1.59 4.39
CA SER A 71 -5.39 -0.69 3.66
C SER A 71 -6.20 -1.42 2.59
N LYS A 72 -5.60 -2.36 1.86
CA LYS A 72 -6.34 -3.24 0.93
C LYS A 72 -7.35 -4.13 1.66
N GLN A 73 -6.94 -4.74 2.78
CA GLN A 73 -7.84 -5.56 3.60
C GLN A 73 -9.02 -4.75 4.16
N TYR A 74 -8.77 -3.51 4.56
CA TYR A 74 -9.85 -2.59 5.00
C TYR A 74 -10.93 -2.44 3.92
N PHE A 75 -10.55 -2.17 2.67
CA PHE A 75 -11.52 -2.11 1.57
C PHE A 75 -12.22 -3.44 1.31
N GLN A 76 -11.51 -4.57 1.43
CA GLN A 76 -12.12 -5.90 1.30
C GLN A 76 -13.20 -6.12 2.36
N ILE A 77 -12.93 -5.79 3.62
CA ILE A 77 -13.88 -5.92 4.73
C ILE A 77 -15.09 -5.01 4.52
N LEU A 78 -14.87 -3.74 4.16
CA LEU A 78 -15.97 -2.82 3.85
C LEU A 78 -16.86 -3.34 2.72
N ASN A 79 -16.24 -3.84 1.66
CA ASN A 79 -16.96 -4.36 0.49
C ASN A 79 -17.77 -5.62 0.85
N SER A 80 -17.17 -6.57 1.57
CA SER A 80 -17.83 -7.81 2.00
C SER A 80 -18.99 -7.55 2.97
N ASN A 81 -18.89 -6.50 3.79
CA ASN A 81 -19.93 -6.12 4.74
C ASN A 81 -20.96 -5.12 4.16
N HIS A 82 -20.96 -4.87 2.85
CA HIS A 82 -21.83 -3.90 2.18
C HIS A 82 -21.75 -2.47 2.76
N LYS A 83 -20.59 -2.08 3.32
CA LYS A 83 -20.34 -0.76 3.93
C LYS A 83 -19.73 0.25 2.94
N ILE A 84 -19.50 -0.14 1.67
CA ILE A 84 -18.99 0.74 0.62
C ILE A 84 -19.93 0.71 -0.60
N THR A 85 -20.18 1.90 -1.15
CA THR A 85 -21.04 2.05 -2.32
C THR A 85 -20.40 3.04 -3.30
N PRO A 86 -20.26 2.68 -4.58
CA PRO A 86 -20.64 1.41 -5.22
C PRO A 86 -19.80 0.22 -4.74
N VAL A 87 -20.31 -0.99 -4.95
CA VAL A 87 -19.58 -2.23 -4.68
C VAL A 87 -18.30 -2.27 -5.51
N LEU A 88 -17.20 -2.66 -4.90
CA LEU A 88 -15.90 -2.79 -5.56
C LEU A 88 -15.82 -4.10 -6.32
N SER A 89 -15.41 -4.04 -7.58
CA SER A 89 -15.16 -5.21 -8.44
C SER A 89 -13.71 -5.70 -8.39
N ALA A 90 -12.75 -4.81 -8.02
CA ALA A 90 -11.35 -5.17 -7.82
C ALA A 90 -10.71 -4.29 -6.74
N ILE A 91 -9.70 -4.85 -6.05
CA ILE A 91 -8.84 -4.17 -5.08
C ILE A 91 -7.44 -4.71 -5.28
N GLY A 92 -6.45 -3.85 -5.53
CA GLY A 92 -5.08 -4.31 -5.75
C GLY A 92 -4.13 -3.19 -6.16
N LYS A 93 -3.07 -3.58 -6.84
CA LYS A 93 -2.09 -2.66 -7.44
C LYS A 93 -2.53 -2.25 -8.83
N TYR A 94 -2.07 -1.09 -9.27
CA TYR A 94 -2.24 -0.61 -10.64
C TYR A 94 -0.87 -0.32 -11.23
N TYR A 95 -0.51 -1.02 -12.31
CA TYR A 95 0.76 -0.86 -12.99
C TYR A 95 0.69 0.29 -14.00
N TYR A 96 1.76 1.08 -14.10
CA TYR A 96 1.90 2.09 -15.14
C TYR A 96 3.29 2.06 -15.81
N ASP A 97 3.31 2.44 -17.08
CA ASP A 97 4.53 2.74 -17.84
C ASP A 97 4.56 4.25 -18.14
N ASP A 98 5.71 4.87 -17.89
CA ASP A 98 6.00 6.25 -18.33
C ASP A 98 7.18 6.24 -19.33
N PRO A 99 6.91 6.04 -20.62
CA PRO A 99 7.97 5.98 -21.63
C PRO A 99 8.75 7.29 -21.78
N LYS A 100 8.14 8.43 -21.45
CA LYS A 100 8.77 9.75 -21.56
C LYS A 100 9.92 9.89 -20.58
N ASN A 101 9.69 9.45 -19.33
CA ASN A 101 10.68 9.49 -18.27
C ASN A 101 11.46 8.18 -18.14
N ARG A 102 11.20 7.19 -19.02
CA ARG A 102 11.78 5.84 -18.98
C ARG A 102 11.62 5.17 -17.61
N LYS A 103 10.46 5.32 -17.02
CA LYS A 103 10.10 4.77 -15.71
C LYS A 103 8.86 3.91 -15.84
N ASN A 104 8.78 2.92 -14.98
CA ASN A 104 7.56 2.18 -14.71
C ASN A 104 7.37 2.13 -13.18
N GLY A 105 6.19 1.79 -12.75
CA GLY A 105 5.88 1.68 -11.33
C GLY A 105 4.49 1.15 -11.09
N GLU A 106 4.10 1.18 -9.84
CA GLU A 106 2.81 0.72 -9.36
C GLU A 106 2.22 1.75 -8.40
N PHE A 107 0.90 1.90 -8.45
CA PHE A 107 0.13 2.44 -7.34
C PHE A 107 -0.31 1.25 -6.48
N ASP A 108 0.02 1.27 -5.20
CA ASP A 108 -0.10 0.09 -4.33
C ASP A 108 -1.52 -0.20 -3.85
N VAL A 109 -2.37 0.83 -3.72
CA VAL A 109 -3.76 0.67 -3.28
C VAL A 109 -4.70 1.35 -4.26
N VAL A 110 -5.32 0.55 -5.12
CA VAL A 110 -6.29 1.00 -6.10
C VAL A 110 -7.53 0.12 -6.01
N THR A 111 -8.70 0.74 -6.07
CA THR A 111 -9.99 0.03 -6.15
C THR A 111 -10.68 0.32 -7.46
N LEU A 112 -11.46 -0.62 -7.96
CA LEU A 112 -12.29 -0.47 -9.15
C LEU A 112 -13.76 -0.66 -8.77
N ASP A 113 -14.59 0.29 -9.17
CA ASP A 113 -16.04 0.19 -9.08
C ASP A 113 -16.68 0.54 -10.44
N LYS A 114 -18.02 0.58 -10.52
CA LYS A 114 -18.75 0.90 -11.75
C LYS A 114 -18.46 2.29 -12.33
N ASN A 115 -17.90 3.20 -11.53
CA ASN A 115 -17.57 4.57 -11.96
C ASN A 115 -16.12 4.69 -12.44
N GLY A 116 -15.27 3.66 -12.19
CA GLY A 116 -13.87 3.62 -12.59
C GLY A 116 -12.91 3.35 -11.44
N TYR A 117 -11.63 3.61 -11.69
CA TYR A 117 -10.57 3.43 -10.74
C TYR A 117 -10.56 4.53 -9.66
N ASN A 118 -10.31 4.14 -8.41
CA ASN A 118 -10.09 5.05 -7.31
C ASN A 118 -8.69 4.77 -6.75
N PHE A 119 -7.83 5.77 -6.75
CA PHE A 119 -6.44 5.68 -6.30
C PHE A 119 -6.31 6.16 -4.87
N TYR A 120 -5.52 5.45 -4.06
CA TYR A 120 -5.27 5.80 -2.67
C TYR A 120 -3.78 5.79 -2.40
N GLU A 121 -3.24 6.95 -2.04
CA GLU A 121 -1.88 7.07 -1.53
C GLU A 121 -1.86 6.76 -0.04
N VAL A 122 -0.95 5.87 0.37
CA VAL A 122 -0.87 5.37 1.74
C VAL A 122 0.42 5.86 2.39
N LYS A 123 0.30 6.60 3.50
CA LYS A 123 1.47 7.15 4.22
C LYS A 123 1.50 6.72 5.67
N PHE A 124 2.49 5.90 6.01
CA PHE A 124 2.80 5.52 7.40
C PHE A 124 3.92 6.41 7.97
N ILE A 125 3.64 7.69 8.11
CA ILE A 125 4.60 8.72 8.59
C ILE A 125 4.12 9.38 9.86
N ASN A 126 5.06 9.99 10.63
CA ASN A 126 4.75 10.65 11.90
C ASN A 126 4.33 12.13 11.75
N LYS A 127 3.98 12.54 10.54
CA LYS A 127 3.42 13.88 10.24
C LYS A 127 2.13 13.73 9.42
N PRO A 128 1.18 14.66 9.55
CA PRO A 128 -0.03 14.65 8.71
C PRO A 128 0.33 14.75 7.21
N ILE A 129 -0.52 14.16 6.36
CA ILE A 129 -0.47 14.41 4.92
C ILE A 129 -0.88 15.86 4.68
N ASP A 130 -0.05 16.59 3.95
CA ASP A 130 -0.25 18.00 3.59
C ASP A 130 -0.45 18.19 2.09
N ASP A 131 -0.75 19.45 1.67
CA ASP A 131 -0.99 19.78 0.27
C ASP A 131 0.20 19.45 -0.64
N SER A 132 1.44 19.37 -0.14
CA SER A 132 2.59 19.03 -0.97
C SER A 132 2.53 17.59 -1.46
N ILE A 133 2.20 16.64 -0.57
CA ILE A 133 2.01 15.22 -0.90
C ILE A 133 0.85 15.05 -1.88
N VAL A 134 -0.25 15.75 -1.63
CA VAL A 134 -1.43 15.69 -2.50
C VAL A 134 -1.12 16.18 -3.92
N ASN A 135 -0.42 17.31 -4.04
CA ASN A 135 -0.04 17.89 -5.34
C ASN A 135 0.92 16.96 -6.11
N GLU A 136 1.83 16.27 -5.42
CA GLU A 136 2.72 15.28 -6.05
C GLU A 136 1.94 14.13 -6.69
N GLU A 137 0.95 13.58 -5.99
CA GLU A 137 0.12 12.49 -6.50
C GLU A 137 -0.81 12.94 -7.65
N GLU A 138 -1.44 14.11 -7.53
CA GLU A 138 -2.23 14.69 -8.62
C GLU A 138 -1.37 14.88 -9.88
N TYR A 139 -0.20 15.49 -9.71
CA TYR A 139 0.74 15.70 -10.81
C TYR A 139 1.19 14.40 -11.46
N GLN A 140 1.42 13.34 -10.68
CA GLN A 140 1.79 12.03 -11.21
C GLN A 140 0.66 11.42 -12.06
N LEU A 141 -0.58 11.42 -11.56
CA LEU A 141 -1.74 10.91 -12.30
C LEU A 141 -2.01 11.70 -13.58
N GLU A 142 -1.88 13.04 -13.55
CA GLU A 142 -2.04 13.91 -14.71
C GLU A 142 -0.97 13.65 -15.77
N ASN A 143 0.30 13.55 -15.38
CA ASN A 143 1.41 13.27 -16.29
C ASN A 143 1.27 11.93 -16.99
N LEU A 144 0.80 10.92 -16.29
CA LEU A 144 0.52 9.59 -16.81
C LEU A 144 -0.77 9.54 -17.64
N LYS A 145 -1.57 10.62 -17.59
CA LYS A 145 -2.90 10.71 -18.24
C LYS A 145 -3.83 9.57 -17.83
N ILE A 146 -3.72 9.12 -16.61
CA ILE A 146 -4.58 8.07 -16.05
C ILE A 146 -5.94 8.68 -15.73
N LYS A 147 -6.99 8.07 -16.27
CA LYS A 147 -8.37 8.44 -15.91
C LYS A 147 -8.74 7.75 -14.61
N TYR A 148 -9.21 8.52 -13.65
CA TYR A 148 -9.67 8.02 -12.37
C TYR A 148 -10.98 8.68 -11.93
N ASN A 149 -11.72 8.01 -11.06
CA ASN A 149 -12.95 8.51 -10.48
C ASN A 149 -12.70 9.28 -9.18
N LYS A 150 -11.85 8.74 -8.30
CA LYS A 150 -11.51 9.37 -7.02
C LYS A 150 -10.02 9.27 -6.74
N LEU A 151 -9.50 10.30 -6.09
CA LEU A 151 -8.21 10.28 -5.42
C LEU A 151 -8.44 10.32 -3.91
N GLY A 152 -7.75 9.48 -3.17
CA GLY A 152 -7.85 9.41 -1.72
C GLY A 152 -6.49 9.25 -1.06
N PHE A 153 -6.48 9.42 0.25
CA PHE A 153 -5.28 9.34 1.06
C PHE A 153 -5.56 8.57 2.34
N ILE A 154 -4.63 7.68 2.68
CA ILE A 154 -4.70 6.86 3.90
C ILE A 154 -3.50 7.23 4.77
N SER A 155 -3.76 7.74 5.96
CA SER A 155 -2.73 8.29 6.82
C SER A 155 -2.72 7.68 8.21
N LYS A 156 -1.50 7.40 8.72
CA LYS A 156 -1.29 7.04 10.12
C LYS A 156 -1.68 8.18 11.07
N THR A 157 -1.32 9.41 10.76
CA THR A 157 -1.41 10.56 11.68
C THR A 157 -2.50 11.57 11.33
N GLY A 158 -3.11 11.45 10.14
CA GLY A 158 -4.18 12.33 9.68
C GLY A 158 -3.75 13.32 8.61
N PHE A 159 -4.48 14.43 8.50
CA PHE A 159 -4.42 15.33 7.34
C PHE A 159 -4.35 16.79 7.78
N ASN A 160 -3.61 17.59 7.04
CA ASN A 160 -3.55 19.05 7.14
C ASN A 160 -3.67 19.65 5.73
N LEU A 161 -4.89 19.65 5.18
CA LEU A 161 -5.21 20.03 3.81
C LEU A 161 -6.06 21.28 3.78
N LYS A 162 -5.89 22.12 2.76
CA LYS A 162 -6.71 23.31 2.52
C LYS A 162 -8.13 22.96 2.03
N ASN A 163 -8.24 21.91 1.20
CA ASN A 163 -9.51 21.47 0.58
C ASN A 163 -9.73 19.97 0.81
N PRO A 164 -9.95 19.53 2.07
CA PRO A 164 -10.06 18.11 2.41
C PRO A 164 -11.26 17.41 1.75
N GLU A 165 -12.33 18.15 1.44
CA GLU A 165 -13.57 17.64 0.83
C GLU A 165 -13.39 17.14 -0.61
N LYS A 166 -12.28 17.52 -1.27
CA LYS A 166 -11.96 17.07 -2.63
C LYS A 166 -11.53 15.60 -2.67
N TYR A 167 -11.08 15.06 -1.56
CA TYR A 167 -10.41 13.76 -1.48
C TYR A 167 -11.15 12.77 -0.57
N SER A 168 -10.91 11.48 -0.82
CA SER A 168 -11.33 10.43 0.13
C SER A 168 -10.26 10.26 1.21
N LEU A 169 -10.55 10.64 2.44
CA LEU A 169 -9.58 10.69 3.53
C LEU A 169 -9.89 9.61 4.57
N ILE A 170 -8.91 8.74 4.83
CA ILE A 170 -9.03 7.62 5.78
C ILE A 170 -7.86 7.69 6.76
N LYS A 171 -8.15 7.75 8.06
CA LYS A 171 -7.14 7.65 9.11
C LYS A 171 -6.99 6.20 9.59
N LEU A 172 -5.82 5.87 10.12
CA LEU A 172 -5.59 4.57 10.74
C LEU A 172 -6.68 4.22 11.77
N ASP A 173 -7.09 5.19 12.61
CA ASP A 173 -8.12 4.99 13.63
C ASP A 173 -9.50 4.65 13.05
N ASP A 174 -9.79 5.06 11.82
CA ASP A 174 -11.08 4.78 11.17
C ASP A 174 -11.17 3.32 10.73
N MET A 175 -10.02 2.66 10.50
CA MET A 175 -9.97 1.25 10.10
C MET A 175 -10.37 0.29 11.23
N TYR A 176 -10.35 0.76 12.49
CA TYR A 176 -10.76 -0.03 13.65
C TYR A 176 -12.24 0.15 14.02
N LYS A 177 -12.98 0.99 13.29
CA LYS A 177 -14.41 1.30 13.54
C LYS A 177 -15.36 0.55 12.59
N ILE A 178 -14.90 -0.55 12.01
CA ILE A 178 -15.63 -1.31 10.99
C ILE A 178 -16.81 -2.10 11.58
#